data_13e2f52458b5350ba20410c9f54361a0
#
_entry.id   13e2f52458b5350ba20410c9f54361a0
#
_cell.length_a   1.000
_cell.length_b   1.000
_cell.length_c   1.000
_cell.angle_alpha   90.00
_cell.angle_beta   90.00
_cell.angle_gamma   90.00
#
_symmetry.space_group_name_H-M   'P 1'
#
loop_
_entity.id
_entity.type
_entity.pdbx_description
1 polymer ?
#
loop_
_entity_poly.entity_id
_entity_poly.type
_entity_poly.pdbx_seq_one_letter_code
_entity_poly.pdbx_strand_id
1 'polypeptide(L)'
;WTAMGPKLVELKQHPNVSLYPAINQEQLSQLIHSADIYLDINHGDEAGDILSQVELAGIPSFGFYKTQHGNHGQFLFSSERPQELITAIEQLDGEXXXXPTVKSIDESLDFIRENHSSVIRFGDGEINLIAGHSIAYQDYHPELARTLRELVGMNSSEKLLVCLPDAFEDRFKFTWWAEDFWKKHLDHYDDFYRQIAPAPWYGSTFISRPYIDFLDKTNAESQFEKLKRLWENKNLLIVEGATSRSGVGNDLFDQALSIKRIVCSSHCAYKDVDAIESTIRKYADNHLILIMLGPTAKVLVANLAKDGYQALDIGHIDSEYEWLKMGATTKVKLKHKHTAEYNFDQDIEFIEDETYTKQIVADLSRLPVE
;
A
#
# COMPACT_ATOMS: atom_id res chain seq x y z
N TRP A 1 -10.52 9.24 -42.95
CA TRP A 1 -10.59 7.77 -43.04
C TRP A 1 -10.43 7.32 -44.46
N THR A 2 -9.27 7.57 -45.06
CA THR A 2 -9.07 7.28 -46.50
C THR A 2 -8.59 5.86 -46.78
N ALA A 3 -8.11 5.16 -45.77
CA ALA A 3 -7.79 3.73 -45.99
C ALA A 3 -7.64 3.01 -44.62
N MET A 4 -8.50 2.09 -44.32
CA MET A 4 -8.22 1.10 -43.29
C MET A 4 -7.15 0.14 -43.87
N GLY A 5 -6.11 -0.07 -43.10
CA GLY A 5 -5.09 -1.03 -43.48
C GLY A 5 -5.69 -2.44 -43.63
N PRO A 6 -5.02 -3.33 -44.38
CA PRO A 6 -5.51 -4.69 -44.63
C PRO A 6 -5.85 -5.43 -43.32
N LYS A 7 -5.05 -5.24 -42.28
CA LYS A 7 -5.29 -5.89 -40.98
C LYS A 7 -6.57 -5.43 -40.30
N LEU A 8 -6.93 -4.13 -40.41
CA LEU A 8 -8.19 -3.62 -39.86
C LEU A 8 -9.39 -4.19 -40.64
N VAL A 9 -9.27 -4.29 -41.97
CA VAL A 9 -10.31 -4.90 -42.77
C VAL A 9 -10.54 -6.37 -42.38
N GLU A 10 -9.47 -7.08 -42.10
CA GLU A 10 -9.52 -8.46 -41.62
C GLU A 10 -10.20 -8.54 -40.25
N LEU A 11 -9.83 -7.68 -39.33
CA LEU A 11 -10.44 -7.62 -38.00
C LEU A 11 -11.94 -7.34 -38.06
N LYS A 12 -12.39 -6.51 -39.00
CA LYS A 12 -13.81 -6.18 -39.17
C LYS A 12 -14.66 -7.43 -39.44
N GLN A 13 -14.06 -8.48 -40.03
CA GLN A 13 -14.75 -9.73 -40.32
C GLN A 13 -14.89 -10.65 -39.11
N HIS A 14 -14.17 -10.34 -38.03
CA HIS A 14 -14.19 -11.16 -36.80
C HIS A 14 -15.51 -10.90 -36.05
N PRO A 15 -16.24 -11.95 -35.66
CA PRO A 15 -17.57 -11.75 -35.04
C PRO A 15 -17.55 -10.99 -33.70
N ASN A 16 -16.43 -11.00 -33.05
CA ASN A 16 -16.28 -10.35 -31.73
C ASN A 16 -15.63 -8.95 -31.81
N VAL A 17 -15.49 -8.38 -33.01
CA VAL A 17 -14.84 -7.08 -33.20
C VAL A 17 -15.84 -6.09 -33.84
N SER A 18 -16.03 -4.96 -33.19
CA SER A 18 -16.79 -3.85 -33.72
C SER A 18 -15.86 -2.66 -33.95
N LEU A 19 -15.92 -2.09 -35.15
CA LEU A 19 -15.08 -0.93 -35.49
C LEU A 19 -15.96 0.33 -35.54
N TYR A 20 -15.50 1.38 -34.89
CA TYR A 20 -16.16 2.67 -34.84
C TYR A 20 -15.29 3.72 -35.54
N PRO A 21 -15.41 3.86 -36.87
CA PRO A 21 -14.56 4.81 -37.63
C PRO A 21 -14.76 6.26 -37.23
N ALA A 22 -15.95 6.60 -36.77
CA ALA A 22 -16.26 7.92 -36.25
C ALA A 22 -17.17 7.72 -35.03
N ILE A 23 -16.77 8.26 -33.91
CA ILE A 23 -17.52 8.10 -32.66
C ILE A 23 -17.72 9.50 -32.05
N ASN A 24 -18.95 9.78 -31.63
CA ASN A 24 -19.24 11.03 -30.93
C ASN A 24 -19.06 10.80 -29.42
N GLN A 25 -19.12 11.90 -28.65
CA GLN A 25 -18.86 11.85 -27.20
C GLN A 25 -19.87 10.98 -26.45
N GLU A 26 -21.13 11.00 -26.88
CA GLU A 26 -22.19 10.19 -26.25
C GLU A 26 -21.92 8.70 -26.47
N GLN A 27 -21.59 8.33 -27.69
CA GLN A 27 -21.26 6.94 -28.04
C GLN A 27 -20.01 6.47 -27.29
N LEU A 28 -18.98 7.33 -27.19
CA LEU A 28 -17.77 7.03 -26.45
C LEU A 28 -18.10 6.78 -24.99
N SER A 29 -18.90 7.65 -24.38
CA SER A 29 -19.33 7.49 -22.99
C SER A 29 -20.06 6.16 -22.77
N GLN A 30 -20.96 5.80 -23.69
CA GLN A 30 -21.69 4.53 -23.62
C GLN A 30 -20.74 3.34 -23.72
N LEU A 31 -19.76 3.40 -24.61
CA LEU A 31 -18.74 2.32 -24.74
C LEU A 31 -17.94 2.18 -23.44
N ILE A 32 -17.49 3.31 -22.90
CA ILE A 32 -16.72 3.29 -21.65
C ILE A 32 -17.56 2.65 -20.53
N HIS A 33 -18.83 3.05 -20.39
CA HIS A 33 -19.69 2.50 -19.34
C HIS A 33 -19.98 1.01 -19.51
N SER A 34 -19.86 0.48 -20.72
CA SER A 34 -20.11 -0.94 -20.99
C SER A 34 -18.83 -1.77 -21.06
N ALA A 35 -17.67 -1.14 -20.94
CA ALA A 35 -16.40 -1.83 -21.10
C ALA A 35 -15.95 -2.47 -19.78
N ASP A 36 -15.42 -3.65 -19.87
CA ASP A 36 -14.81 -4.35 -18.72
C ASP A 36 -13.33 -3.99 -18.57
N ILE A 37 -12.65 -3.72 -19.69
CA ILE A 37 -11.23 -3.33 -19.70
C ILE A 37 -11.00 -2.30 -20.83
N TYR A 38 -9.91 -1.58 -20.72
CA TYR A 38 -9.44 -0.68 -21.78
C TYR A 38 -8.01 -1.06 -22.18
N LEU A 39 -7.76 -1.14 -23.50
CA LEU A 39 -6.43 -1.48 -24.02
C LEU A 39 -5.79 -0.24 -24.66
N ASP A 40 -4.76 0.26 -24.01
CA ASP A 40 -3.96 1.39 -24.51
C ASP A 40 -2.75 0.85 -25.27
N ILE A 41 -2.99 0.38 -26.49
CA ILE A 41 -1.97 -0.27 -27.33
C ILE A 41 -1.68 0.50 -28.63
N ASN A 42 -2.17 1.71 -28.71
CA ASN A 42 -2.03 2.58 -29.87
C ASN A 42 -0.71 3.36 -29.81
N HIS A 43 0.00 3.44 -30.91
CA HIS A 43 1.24 4.22 -31.02
C HIS A 43 1.00 5.70 -31.40
N GLY A 44 -0.23 6.06 -31.70
CA GLY A 44 -0.60 7.44 -32.02
C GLY A 44 -0.95 8.25 -30.76
N ASP A 45 -1.40 9.45 -30.96
CA ASP A 45 -1.84 10.30 -29.85
C ASP A 45 -3.12 9.75 -29.23
N GLU A 46 -3.31 10.02 -27.96
CA GLU A 46 -4.54 9.67 -27.26
C GLU A 46 -5.75 10.36 -27.94
N ALA A 47 -6.82 9.62 -28.13
CA ALA A 47 -8.04 10.14 -28.73
C ALA A 47 -8.89 10.84 -27.66
N GLY A 48 -8.78 12.15 -27.63
CA GLY A 48 -9.50 12.95 -26.63
C GLY A 48 -8.94 12.70 -25.25
N ASP A 49 -9.79 12.73 -24.25
CA ASP A 49 -9.41 12.52 -22.84
C ASP A 49 -9.90 11.15 -22.37
N ILE A 50 -9.64 10.14 -23.19
CA ILE A 50 -10.24 8.81 -22.98
C ILE A 50 -9.69 8.13 -21.71
N LEU A 51 -8.40 8.27 -21.44
CA LEU A 51 -7.80 7.63 -20.27
C LEU A 51 -8.35 8.21 -18.97
N SER A 52 -8.55 9.51 -18.91
CA SER A 52 -9.19 10.14 -17.74
C SER A 52 -10.62 9.65 -17.55
N GLN A 53 -11.38 9.48 -18.64
CA GLN A 53 -12.74 8.96 -18.56
C GLN A 53 -12.76 7.49 -18.11
N VAL A 54 -11.85 6.69 -18.62
CA VAL A 54 -11.69 5.27 -18.25
C VAL A 54 -11.33 5.16 -16.76
N GLU A 55 -10.40 5.99 -16.30
CA GLU A 55 -9.98 6.04 -14.89
C GLU A 55 -11.17 6.44 -13.99
N LEU A 56 -11.90 7.48 -14.38
CA LEU A 56 -13.07 7.92 -13.62
C LEU A 56 -14.16 6.85 -13.55
N ALA A 57 -14.29 6.05 -14.61
CA ALA A 57 -15.25 4.95 -14.65
C ALA A 57 -14.79 3.71 -13.89
N GLY A 58 -13.55 3.72 -13.40
CA GLY A 58 -12.99 2.59 -12.64
C GLY A 58 -12.64 1.39 -13.50
N ILE A 59 -12.43 1.60 -14.79
CA ILE A 59 -12.16 0.51 -15.74
C ILE A 59 -10.64 0.25 -15.76
N PRO A 60 -10.20 -1.00 -15.53
CA PRO A 60 -8.78 -1.29 -15.59
C PRO A 60 -8.23 -1.09 -17.00
N SER A 61 -7.09 -0.43 -17.12
CA SER A 61 -6.47 -0.18 -18.41
C SER A 61 -5.14 -0.92 -18.51
N PHE A 62 -4.89 -1.50 -19.68
CA PHE A 62 -3.71 -2.32 -19.97
C PHE A 62 -3.01 -1.75 -21.20
N GLY A 63 -1.69 -1.77 -21.17
CA GLY A 63 -0.94 -1.27 -22.31
C GLY A 63 0.49 -1.76 -22.30
N PHE A 64 1.25 -1.28 -23.26
CA PHE A 64 2.69 -1.55 -23.31
C PHE A 64 3.46 -0.31 -22.90
N TYR A 65 4.65 -0.51 -22.34
CA TYR A 65 5.51 0.63 -21.99
C TYR A 65 5.73 1.58 -23.18
N LYS A 66 5.74 1.02 -24.39
CA LYS A 66 6.00 1.79 -25.63
C LYS A 66 4.75 2.51 -26.15
N THR A 67 3.56 2.19 -25.64
CA THR A 67 2.31 2.80 -26.10
C THR A 67 1.64 3.64 -25.02
N GLN A 68 2.26 3.74 -23.85
CA GLN A 68 1.69 4.43 -22.69
C GLN A 68 1.35 5.89 -23.00
N HIS A 69 0.14 6.30 -22.66
CA HIS A 69 -0.32 7.67 -22.71
C HIS A 69 -0.52 8.20 -21.29
N GLY A 70 0.22 9.22 -20.91
CA GLY A 70 0.11 9.83 -19.59
C GLY A 70 0.62 8.93 -18.45
N ASN A 71 0.22 9.24 -17.26
CA ASN A 71 0.61 8.54 -16.03
C ASN A 71 -0.61 8.03 -15.25
N HIS A 72 -1.58 7.52 -15.95
CA HIS A 72 -2.83 7.03 -15.35
C HIS A 72 -2.69 5.53 -15.03
N GLY A 73 -2.86 5.14 -13.82
CA GLY A 73 -2.77 3.79 -13.26
C GLY A 73 -2.95 2.59 -14.20
N GLN A 74 -2.19 2.55 -15.27
CA GLN A 74 -2.28 1.50 -16.29
C GLN A 74 -1.40 0.31 -15.90
N PHE A 75 -1.85 -0.89 -16.28
CA PHE A 75 -1.04 -2.10 -16.17
C PHE A 75 -0.18 -2.19 -17.42
N LEU A 76 1.11 -1.99 -17.26
CA LEU A 76 2.03 -1.87 -18.37
C LEU A 76 2.91 -3.12 -18.52
N PHE A 77 3.07 -3.57 -19.74
CA PHE A 77 3.80 -4.79 -20.07
C PHE A 77 4.85 -4.49 -21.15
N SER A 78 5.79 -5.40 -21.30
CA SER A 78 6.77 -5.30 -22.39
C SER A 78 6.11 -5.66 -23.70
N SER A 79 6.27 -4.81 -24.72
CA SER A 79 5.80 -5.14 -26.07
C SER A 79 6.57 -6.31 -26.69
N GLU A 80 7.69 -6.69 -26.09
CA GLU A 80 8.47 -7.85 -26.52
C GLU A 80 7.91 -9.16 -25.96
N ARG A 81 7.03 -9.06 -24.96
CA ARG A 81 6.37 -10.21 -24.33
C ARG A 81 4.87 -9.96 -24.21
N PRO A 82 4.17 -9.81 -25.36
CA PRO A 82 2.75 -9.47 -25.34
C PRO A 82 1.87 -10.52 -24.65
N GLN A 83 2.36 -11.75 -24.57
CA GLN A 83 1.63 -12.83 -23.91
C GLN A 83 1.38 -12.54 -22.42
N GLU A 84 2.26 -11.76 -21.78
CA GLU A 84 2.08 -11.38 -20.38
C GLU A 84 0.83 -10.50 -20.21
N LEU A 85 0.58 -9.58 -21.15
CA LEU A 85 -0.62 -8.75 -21.14
C LEU A 85 -1.88 -9.62 -21.35
N ILE A 86 -1.83 -10.55 -22.32
CA ILE A 86 -2.95 -11.46 -22.59
C ILE A 86 -3.26 -12.29 -21.35
N THR A 87 -2.24 -12.86 -20.71
CA THR A 87 -2.42 -13.68 -19.50
C THR A 87 -3.04 -12.86 -18.38
N ALA A 88 -2.61 -11.61 -18.20
CA ALA A 88 -3.18 -10.73 -17.19
C ALA A 88 -4.67 -10.46 -17.44
N ILE A 89 -5.05 -10.25 -18.72
CA ILE A 89 -6.45 -10.06 -19.09
C ILE A 89 -7.26 -11.35 -18.85
N GLU A 90 -6.70 -12.49 -19.24
CA GLU A 90 -7.36 -13.79 -19.04
C GLU A 90 -7.61 -14.08 -17.56
N GLN A 91 -6.71 -13.62 -16.70
CA GLN A 91 -6.88 -13.74 -15.26
C GLN A 91 -8.00 -12.84 -14.72
N LEU A 92 -8.29 -11.72 -15.39
CA LEU A 92 -9.47 -10.91 -15.06
C LEU A 92 -10.78 -11.56 -15.48
N ASP A 93 -10.75 -12.28 -16.58
CA ASP A 93 -11.95 -12.88 -17.18
C ASP A 93 -12.39 -14.17 -16.47
N GLY A 94 -11.54 -14.72 -15.63
CA GLY A 94 -11.88 -15.88 -14.81
C GLY A 94 -12.55 -15.46 -13.52
N GLU A 95 -13.80 -15.78 -13.42
CA GLU A 95 -14.70 -15.64 -12.25
C GLU A 95 -14.24 -14.69 -11.14
N UNK A 96 -14.95 -13.68 -11.04
CA UNK A 96 -14.76 -12.83 -10.06
C UNK A 96 -13.48 -12.87 -9.46
N UNK A 97 -13.09 -12.21 -9.80
CA UNK A 97 -11.96 -12.16 -9.38
C UNK A 97 -11.88 -12.62 -8.07
N UNK A 98 -11.40 -13.28 -8.03
CA UNK A 98 -11.22 -13.71 -6.81
C UNK A 98 -10.79 -12.55 -6.05
N UNK A 99 -10.88 -12.56 -5.20
CA UNK A 99 -10.37 -11.73 -4.41
C UNK A 99 -9.01 -11.71 -4.64
N PRO A 100 -8.39 -10.75 -4.20
CA PRO A 100 -6.94 -10.74 -4.25
C PRO A 100 -6.33 -11.91 -3.48
N THR A 101 -5.34 -12.53 -4.06
CA THR A 101 -4.59 -13.61 -3.39
C THR A 101 -3.57 -12.95 -2.46
N VAL A 102 -3.63 -13.27 -1.17
CA VAL A 102 -2.73 -12.68 -0.16
C VAL A 102 -1.95 -13.81 0.53
N LYS A 103 -0.64 -13.69 0.52
CA LYS A 103 0.25 -14.64 1.21
C LYS A 103 0.08 -14.50 2.73
N SER A 104 0.42 -15.56 3.45
CA SER A 104 0.36 -15.55 4.92
C SER A 104 1.37 -14.55 5.50
N ILE A 105 1.21 -14.26 6.79
CA ILE A 105 2.19 -13.44 7.54
C ILE A 105 3.57 -14.08 7.45
N ASP A 106 3.66 -15.38 7.70
CA ASP A 106 4.96 -16.08 7.69
C ASP A 106 5.62 -16.05 6.32
N GLU A 107 4.84 -16.33 5.26
CA GLU A 107 5.37 -16.27 3.88
C GLU A 107 5.85 -14.86 3.54
N SER A 108 5.11 -13.84 3.98
CA SER A 108 5.46 -12.44 3.72
C SER A 108 6.75 -12.07 4.44
N LEU A 109 6.88 -12.44 5.71
CA LEU A 109 8.10 -12.16 6.50
C LEU A 109 9.31 -12.88 5.94
N ASP A 110 9.14 -14.13 5.51
CA ASP A 110 10.22 -14.91 4.89
C ASP A 110 10.66 -14.25 3.56
N PHE A 111 9.70 -13.76 2.76
CA PHE A 111 10.01 -13.06 1.51
C PHE A 111 10.85 -11.82 1.77
N ILE A 112 10.47 -11.01 2.77
CA ILE A 112 11.21 -9.79 3.13
C ILE A 112 12.65 -10.15 3.54
N ARG A 113 12.79 -11.16 4.39
CA ARG A 113 14.11 -11.58 4.88
C ARG A 113 15.01 -12.08 3.75
N GLU A 114 14.48 -12.94 2.89
CA GLU A 114 15.24 -13.56 1.80
C GLU A 114 15.70 -12.56 0.75
N ASN A 115 14.87 -11.54 0.47
CA ASN A 115 15.13 -10.61 -0.62
C ASN A 115 15.59 -9.23 -0.15
N HIS A 116 15.62 -8.99 1.16
CA HIS A 116 15.86 -7.66 1.73
C HIS A 116 14.89 -6.63 1.14
N SER A 117 13.63 -7.03 0.99
CA SER A 117 12.60 -6.22 0.34
C SER A 117 12.21 -5.02 1.17
N SER A 118 11.90 -3.93 0.51
CA SER A 118 11.07 -2.86 1.09
C SER A 118 9.62 -3.33 1.11
N VAL A 119 8.79 -2.70 1.94
CA VAL A 119 7.40 -3.14 2.15
C VAL A 119 6.48 -1.94 2.21
N ILE A 120 5.38 -2.00 1.46
CA ILE A 120 4.25 -1.08 1.62
C ILE A 120 3.00 -1.90 1.95
N ARG A 121 2.19 -1.41 2.90
CA ARG A 121 1.03 -2.12 3.40
C ARG A 121 -0.22 -1.28 3.22
N PHE A 122 -1.23 -1.85 2.59
CA PHE A 122 -2.52 -1.20 2.40
C PHE A 122 -3.51 -1.81 3.37
N GLY A 123 -4.18 -0.95 4.14
CA GLY A 123 -5.27 -1.34 5.01
C GLY A 123 -6.53 -0.57 4.62
N ASP A 124 -7.54 -0.65 5.46
CA ASP A 124 -8.82 0.03 5.23
C ASP A 124 -8.65 1.54 5.02
N GLY A 125 -7.74 2.14 5.78
CA GLY A 125 -7.50 3.60 5.68
C GLY A 125 -7.02 4.02 4.30
N GLU A 126 -6.06 3.29 3.74
CA GLU A 126 -5.54 3.59 2.40
C GLU A 126 -6.63 3.39 1.34
N ILE A 127 -7.45 2.35 1.49
CA ILE A 127 -8.55 2.09 0.56
C ILE A 127 -9.58 3.24 0.63
N ASN A 128 -9.90 3.70 1.83
CA ASN A 128 -10.79 4.86 2.00
C ASN A 128 -10.24 6.11 1.29
N LEU A 129 -8.94 6.38 1.43
CA LEU A 129 -8.31 7.53 0.77
C LEU A 129 -8.37 7.39 -0.76
N ILE A 130 -8.06 6.21 -1.29
CA ILE A 130 -8.13 5.96 -2.74
C ILE A 130 -9.57 6.20 -3.23
N ALA A 131 -10.56 5.84 -2.42
CA ALA A 131 -11.98 6.00 -2.75
C ALA A 131 -12.48 7.45 -2.55
N GLY A 132 -11.63 8.37 -2.08
CA GLY A 132 -11.97 9.78 -1.98
C GLY A 132 -12.38 10.26 -0.59
N HIS A 133 -12.09 9.48 0.46
CA HIS A 133 -12.52 9.79 1.83
C HIS A 133 -11.33 10.05 2.74
N SER A 134 -11.45 11.09 3.57
CA SER A 134 -10.47 11.34 4.63
C SER A 134 -10.56 10.27 5.72
N ILE A 135 -9.45 10.06 6.42
CA ILE A 135 -9.40 9.16 7.57
C ILE A 135 -8.89 9.95 8.81
N ALA A 136 -8.94 9.34 9.97
CA ALA A 136 -8.62 10.05 11.22
C ALA A 136 -7.20 10.64 11.22
N TYR A 137 -6.24 9.94 10.61
CA TYR A 137 -4.84 10.36 10.65
C TYR A 137 -4.37 11.10 9.39
N GLN A 138 -5.23 11.17 8.35
CA GLN A 138 -4.83 11.79 7.09
C GLN A 138 -6.06 12.32 6.36
N ASP A 139 -6.08 13.61 6.08
CA ASP A 139 -7.09 14.21 5.22
C ASP A 139 -6.90 13.73 3.78
N TYR A 140 -8.00 13.59 3.06
CA TYR A 140 -7.97 13.25 1.64
C TYR A 140 -7.15 14.28 0.88
N HIS A 141 -6.32 13.79 -0.03
CA HIS A 141 -5.53 14.62 -0.93
C HIS A 141 -5.49 13.90 -2.29
N PRO A 142 -5.91 14.56 -3.38
CA PRO A 142 -6.02 13.87 -4.68
C PRO A 142 -4.71 13.23 -5.14
N GLU A 143 -3.59 13.91 -4.97
CA GLU A 143 -2.29 13.39 -5.38
C GLU A 143 -1.89 12.17 -4.57
N LEU A 144 -2.11 12.19 -3.26
CA LEU A 144 -1.86 11.04 -2.40
C LEU A 144 -2.73 9.85 -2.82
N ALA A 145 -4.03 10.09 -3.02
CA ALA A 145 -4.96 9.03 -3.43
C ALA A 145 -4.54 8.39 -4.76
N ARG A 146 -4.16 9.22 -5.74
CA ARG A 146 -3.68 8.73 -7.03
C ARG A 146 -2.42 7.88 -6.88
N THR A 147 -1.45 8.36 -6.10
CA THR A 147 -0.21 7.62 -5.85
C THR A 147 -0.49 6.29 -5.17
N LEU A 148 -1.35 6.29 -4.14
CA LEU A 148 -1.72 5.05 -3.44
C LEU A 148 -2.38 4.06 -4.39
N ARG A 149 -3.25 4.54 -5.29
CA ARG A 149 -3.91 3.69 -6.28
C ARG A 149 -2.89 3.05 -7.24
N GLU A 150 -1.93 3.83 -7.69
CA GLU A 150 -0.84 3.30 -8.54
C GLU A 150 -0.03 2.23 -7.81
N LEU A 151 0.32 2.50 -6.55
CA LEU A 151 1.16 1.60 -5.77
C LEU A 151 0.45 0.29 -5.44
N VAL A 152 -0.83 0.33 -5.08
CA VAL A 152 -1.58 -0.90 -4.76
C VAL A 152 -1.75 -1.78 -6.00
N GLY A 153 -1.74 -1.17 -7.19
CA GLY A 153 -1.84 -1.92 -8.45
C GLY A 153 -0.55 -2.58 -8.90
N MET A 154 0.57 -2.27 -8.27
CA MET A 154 1.88 -2.82 -8.69
C MET A 154 2.03 -4.28 -8.31
N ASN A 155 2.72 -5.03 -9.16
CA ASN A 155 3.18 -6.37 -8.80
C ASN A 155 4.31 -6.25 -7.77
N SER A 156 4.29 -7.12 -6.77
CA SER A 156 5.44 -7.23 -5.87
C SER A 156 6.68 -7.69 -6.64
N SER A 157 7.83 -7.21 -6.21
CA SER A 157 9.13 -7.61 -6.74
C SER A 157 10.06 -7.93 -5.57
N GLU A 158 11.25 -8.43 -5.89
CA GLU A 158 12.25 -8.67 -4.83
C GLU A 158 12.58 -7.38 -4.06
N LYS A 159 12.47 -6.22 -4.72
CA LYS A 159 12.79 -4.93 -4.09
C LYS A 159 11.64 -4.34 -3.29
N LEU A 160 10.38 -4.65 -3.65
CA LEU A 160 9.21 -4.03 -3.02
C LEU A 160 8.08 -5.04 -2.91
N LEU A 161 7.74 -5.39 -1.68
CA LEU A 161 6.58 -6.22 -1.36
C LEU A 161 5.37 -5.31 -1.17
N VAL A 162 4.30 -5.56 -1.92
CA VAL A 162 3.03 -4.84 -1.80
C VAL A 162 2.07 -5.72 -1.02
N CYS A 163 1.50 -5.21 0.07
CA CYS A 163 0.69 -5.99 0.98
C CYS A 163 -0.76 -5.51 1.02
N LEU A 164 -1.67 -6.46 1.14
CA LEU A 164 -3.11 -6.23 1.38
C LEU A 164 -3.56 -6.98 2.63
N PRO A 165 -4.72 -6.62 3.19
CA PRO A 165 -5.26 -7.40 4.30
C PRO A 165 -5.60 -8.82 3.84
N ASP A 166 -5.19 -9.81 4.60
CA ASP A 166 -5.54 -11.19 4.33
C ASP A 166 -6.93 -11.48 4.93
N ALA A 167 -7.97 -10.94 4.29
CA ALA A 167 -9.34 -11.01 4.81
C ALA A 167 -10.35 -11.45 3.74
N PHE A 168 -9.89 -11.78 2.53
CA PHE A 168 -10.79 -12.04 1.40
C PHE A 168 -11.39 -13.44 1.44
N GLU A 169 -10.60 -14.44 1.81
CA GLU A 169 -11.04 -15.84 1.74
C GLU A 169 -11.54 -16.36 3.08
N ASP A 170 -10.76 -16.21 4.14
CA ASP A 170 -11.07 -16.75 5.47
C ASP A 170 -11.07 -15.63 6.50
N ARG A 171 -12.25 -15.28 6.98
CA ARG A 171 -12.40 -14.28 8.06
C ARG A 171 -12.64 -14.94 9.41
N PHE A 172 -12.84 -16.25 9.46
CA PHE A 172 -13.09 -16.94 10.73
C PHE A 172 -11.84 -17.06 11.61
N LYS A 173 -10.67 -16.76 11.05
CA LYS A 173 -9.41 -16.68 11.81
C LYS A 173 -9.37 -15.47 12.74
N PHE A 174 -10.23 -14.48 12.52
CA PHE A 174 -10.25 -13.23 13.28
C PHE A 174 -11.15 -13.36 14.52
N THR A 175 -10.86 -12.52 15.54
CA THR A 175 -11.81 -12.26 16.62
C THR A 175 -13.12 -11.75 16.03
N TRP A 176 -14.22 -11.86 16.81
CA TRP A 176 -15.55 -11.49 16.30
C TRP A 176 -15.61 -10.03 15.85
N TRP A 177 -14.91 -9.10 16.56
CA TRP A 177 -14.95 -7.68 16.18
C TRP A 177 -14.13 -7.41 14.91
N ALA A 178 -13.02 -8.10 14.74
CA ALA A 178 -12.21 -7.95 13.52
C ALA A 178 -12.91 -8.59 12.33
N GLU A 179 -13.53 -9.74 12.52
CA GLU A 179 -14.33 -10.43 11.49
C GLU A 179 -15.49 -9.54 11.04
N ASP A 180 -16.23 -8.95 11.99
CA ASP A 180 -17.34 -8.04 11.71
C ASP A 180 -16.85 -6.80 10.94
N PHE A 181 -15.72 -6.24 11.37
CA PHE A 181 -15.11 -5.09 10.70
C PHE A 181 -14.76 -5.42 9.24
N TRP A 182 -14.03 -6.52 9.03
CA TRP A 182 -13.59 -6.86 7.66
C TRP A 182 -14.77 -7.29 6.78
N LYS A 183 -15.77 -7.93 7.35
CA LYS A 183 -16.99 -8.24 6.61
C LYS A 183 -17.64 -6.96 6.09
N LYS A 184 -17.87 -5.99 6.96
CA LYS A 184 -18.50 -4.72 6.57
C LYS A 184 -17.67 -3.96 5.56
N HIS A 185 -16.36 -3.95 5.75
CA HIS A 185 -15.44 -3.28 4.83
C HIS A 185 -15.51 -3.91 3.45
N LEU A 186 -15.46 -5.24 3.38
CA LEU A 186 -15.49 -5.94 2.10
C LEU A 186 -16.87 -5.92 1.46
N ASP A 187 -17.96 -5.96 2.24
CA ASP A 187 -19.32 -5.77 1.70
C ASP A 187 -19.41 -4.44 0.93
N HIS A 188 -18.64 -3.44 1.37
CA HIS A 188 -18.62 -2.12 0.72
C HIS A 188 -17.61 -2.02 -0.42
N TYR A 189 -16.43 -2.63 -0.26
CA TYR A 189 -15.28 -2.38 -1.14
C TYR A 189 -14.82 -3.59 -1.96
N ASP A 190 -15.51 -4.72 -1.95
CA ASP A 190 -15.02 -5.93 -2.63
C ASP A 190 -14.73 -5.66 -4.12
N ASP A 191 -15.69 -5.08 -4.83
CA ASP A 191 -15.52 -4.75 -6.26
C ASP A 191 -14.40 -3.74 -6.47
N PHE A 192 -14.26 -2.80 -5.55
CA PHE A 192 -13.22 -1.78 -5.63
C PHE A 192 -11.83 -2.42 -5.51
N TYR A 193 -11.65 -3.35 -4.58
CA TYR A 193 -10.39 -4.10 -4.49
C TYR A 193 -10.06 -4.83 -5.78
N ARG A 194 -11.06 -5.45 -6.40
CA ARG A 194 -10.87 -6.16 -7.67
C ARG A 194 -10.37 -5.23 -8.76
N GLN A 195 -10.84 -3.99 -8.75
CA GLN A 195 -10.43 -2.97 -9.73
C GLN A 195 -9.01 -2.45 -9.47
N ILE A 196 -8.69 -2.15 -8.21
CA ILE A 196 -7.44 -1.44 -7.92
C ILE A 196 -6.29 -2.37 -7.58
N ALA A 197 -6.56 -3.64 -7.26
CA ALA A 197 -5.54 -4.57 -6.78
C ALA A 197 -5.49 -5.86 -7.62
N PRO A 198 -5.07 -5.75 -8.89
CA PRO A 198 -5.11 -6.89 -9.83
C PRO A 198 -3.83 -7.72 -9.86
N ALA A 199 -2.83 -7.42 -9.05
CA ALA A 199 -1.58 -8.18 -9.07
C ALA A 199 -1.85 -9.66 -8.76
N PRO A 200 -1.04 -10.59 -9.28
CA PRO A 200 -1.30 -12.03 -9.10
C PRO A 200 -1.21 -12.47 -7.65
N TRP A 201 -0.48 -11.74 -6.80
CA TRP A 201 -0.43 -12.02 -5.37
C TRP A 201 0.05 -10.79 -4.61
N TYR A 202 -0.26 -10.76 -3.33
CA TYR A 202 0.14 -9.70 -2.39
C TYR A 202 0.71 -10.33 -1.13
N GLY A 203 1.58 -9.60 -0.43
CA GLY A 203 1.95 -9.96 0.93
C GLY A 203 0.85 -9.58 1.90
N SER A 204 0.98 -9.96 3.15
CA SER A 204 0.00 -9.69 4.19
C SER A 204 0.26 -8.35 4.88
N THR A 205 -0.73 -7.48 4.90
CA THR A 205 -0.70 -6.26 5.71
C THR A 205 -0.54 -6.58 7.21
N PHE A 206 -0.96 -7.77 7.63
CA PHE A 206 -0.91 -8.18 9.04
C PHE A 206 0.49 -8.55 9.53
N ILE A 207 1.55 -8.42 8.71
CA ILE A 207 2.92 -8.65 9.20
C ILE A 207 3.26 -7.79 10.42
N SER A 208 2.66 -6.59 10.53
CA SER A 208 2.87 -5.69 11.68
C SER A 208 1.73 -5.77 12.69
N ARG A 209 0.74 -6.65 12.46
CA ARG A 209 -0.42 -6.81 13.34
C ARG A 209 -0.74 -8.29 13.56
N PRO A 210 0.21 -9.10 14.03
CA PRO A 210 -0.01 -10.55 14.06
C PRO A 210 -0.73 -11.05 15.31
N TYR A 211 -1.24 -10.18 16.19
CA TYR A 211 -1.67 -10.60 17.52
C TYR A 211 -3.13 -10.31 17.83
N ILE A 212 -3.50 -9.02 17.96
CA ILE A 212 -4.74 -8.64 18.69
C ILE A 212 -6.02 -9.08 17.95
N ASP A 213 -6.01 -9.03 16.61
CA ASP A 213 -7.20 -9.31 15.81
C ASP A 213 -7.42 -10.79 15.53
N PHE A 214 -6.48 -11.66 15.92
CA PHE A 214 -6.57 -13.10 15.62
C PHE A 214 -7.10 -13.90 16.81
N LEU A 215 -7.98 -14.88 16.52
CA LEU A 215 -8.46 -15.84 17.53
C LEU A 215 -7.32 -16.71 18.04
N ASP A 216 -6.56 -17.32 17.10
CA ASP A 216 -5.40 -18.13 17.44
C ASP A 216 -4.19 -17.22 17.52
N LYS A 217 -3.71 -16.96 18.71
CA LYS A 217 -2.57 -16.08 18.97
C LYS A 217 -1.24 -16.84 19.15
N THR A 218 -1.26 -18.16 18.93
CA THR A 218 -0.08 -19.01 19.22
C THR A 218 1.10 -18.71 18.32
N ASN A 219 0.88 -18.18 17.11
CA ASN A 219 1.95 -17.87 16.16
C ASN A 219 2.54 -16.47 16.33
N ALA A 220 1.91 -15.64 17.14
CA ALA A 220 2.30 -14.20 17.22
C ALA A 220 3.72 -14.01 17.72
N GLU A 221 4.11 -14.77 18.75
CA GLU A 221 5.45 -14.66 19.32
C GLU A 221 6.53 -15.02 18.29
N SER A 222 6.36 -16.13 17.56
CA SER A 222 7.32 -16.53 16.53
C SER A 222 7.35 -15.54 15.38
N GLN A 223 6.21 -14.94 15.04
CA GLN A 223 6.14 -13.92 13.99
C GLN A 223 6.87 -12.65 14.42
N PHE A 224 6.74 -12.24 15.67
CA PHE A 224 7.55 -11.12 16.18
C PHE A 224 9.04 -11.45 16.22
N GLU A 225 9.42 -12.70 16.49
CA GLU A 225 10.83 -13.09 16.38
C GLU A 225 11.34 -12.95 14.95
N LYS A 226 10.52 -13.34 13.94
CA LYS A 226 10.88 -13.12 12.54
C LYS A 226 11.02 -11.62 12.21
N LEU A 227 10.13 -10.79 12.73
CA LEU A 227 10.24 -9.33 12.57
C LEU A 227 11.55 -8.82 13.18
N LYS A 228 11.85 -9.21 14.41
CA LYS A 228 13.08 -8.75 15.10
C LYS A 228 14.32 -9.15 14.32
N ARG A 229 14.34 -10.31 13.65
CA ARG A 229 15.46 -10.74 12.82
C ARG A 229 15.69 -9.80 11.63
N LEU A 230 14.65 -9.11 11.16
CA LEU A 230 14.83 -8.17 10.06
C LEU A 230 15.75 -7.02 10.44
N TRP A 231 15.75 -6.61 11.70
CA TRP A 231 16.59 -5.49 12.16
C TRP A 231 17.72 -5.90 13.11
N GLU A 232 17.95 -7.20 13.28
CA GLU A 232 19.04 -7.69 14.10
C GLU A 232 20.39 -7.23 13.53
N ASN A 233 21.21 -6.62 14.39
CA ASN A 233 22.55 -6.13 14.03
C ASN A 233 22.54 -5.08 12.91
N LYS A 234 21.42 -4.35 12.77
CA LYS A 234 21.32 -3.27 11.78
C LYS A 234 21.24 -1.92 12.48
N ASN A 235 21.75 -0.90 11.81
CA ASN A 235 21.52 0.47 12.20
C ASN A 235 20.11 0.85 11.73
N LEU A 236 19.25 1.29 12.65
CA LEU A 236 17.86 1.64 12.33
C LEU A 236 17.69 3.15 12.20
N LEU A 237 16.96 3.56 11.19
CA LEU A 237 16.43 4.92 11.08
C LEU A 237 14.91 4.80 11.19
N ILE A 238 14.35 5.20 12.33
CA ILE A 238 12.91 5.13 12.60
C ILE A 238 12.30 6.48 12.27
N VAL A 239 11.26 6.47 11.44
CA VAL A 239 10.54 7.68 11.00
C VAL A 239 9.10 7.53 11.49
N GLU A 240 8.70 8.36 12.44
CA GLU A 240 7.45 8.16 13.15
C GLU A 240 6.80 9.47 13.60
N GLY A 241 5.52 9.40 13.91
CA GLY A 241 4.81 10.54 14.48
C GLY A 241 5.31 10.89 15.90
N ALA A 242 5.10 12.13 16.30
CA ALA A 242 5.59 12.66 17.58
C ALA A 242 5.04 11.92 18.80
N THR A 243 3.87 11.28 18.65
CA THR A 243 3.24 10.53 19.75
C THR A 243 3.62 9.04 19.74
N SER A 244 4.27 8.55 18.71
CA SER A 244 4.49 7.11 18.53
C SER A 244 5.40 6.49 19.56
N ARG A 245 6.59 7.02 19.72
CA ARG A 245 7.60 6.50 20.67
C ARG A 245 7.75 4.98 20.55
N SER A 246 7.84 4.48 19.32
CA SER A 246 7.88 3.04 19.04
C SER A 246 9.07 2.39 19.73
N GLY A 247 8.83 1.30 20.43
CA GLY A 247 9.86 0.54 21.13
C GLY A 247 10.27 1.12 22.49
N VAL A 248 9.79 2.32 22.84
CA VAL A 248 10.13 2.93 24.14
C VAL A 248 9.46 2.11 25.25
N GLY A 249 10.27 1.65 26.19
CA GLY A 249 9.77 0.87 27.33
C GLY A 249 9.59 -0.61 27.06
N ASN A 250 9.99 -1.10 25.88
CA ASN A 250 9.94 -2.53 25.57
C ASN A 250 11.19 -2.95 24.79
N ASP A 251 11.29 -4.22 24.45
CA ASP A 251 12.48 -4.79 23.81
C ASP A 251 12.35 -5.00 22.30
N LEU A 252 11.36 -4.37 21.66
CA LEU A 252 11.07 -4.59 20.23
C LEU A 252 12.32 -4.36 19.35
N PHE A 253 13.09 -3.32 19.62
CA PHE A 253 14.27 -2.95 18.81
C PHE A 253 15.60 -3.22 19.51
N ASP A 254 15.60 -3.99 20.59
CA ASP A 254 16.83 -4.23 21.36
C ASP A 254 17.90 -4.97 20.57
N GLN A 255 17.53 -5.72 19.53
CA GLN A 255 18.48 -6.46 18.70
C GLN A 255 19.16 -5.59 17.64
N ALA A 256 18.70 -4.34 17.47
CA ALA A 256 19.33 -3.41 16.53
C ALA A 256 20.69 -2.95 17.04
N LEU A 257 21.57 -2.63 16.11
CA LEU A 257 22.90 -2.11 16.44
C LEU A 257 22.84 -0.68 16.96
N SER A 258 21.98 0.14 16.37
CA SER A 258 21.79 1.53 16.77
C SER A 258 20.43 2.01 16.31
N ILE A 259 19.94 3.09 16.91
CA ILE A 259 18.66 3.71 16.53
C ILE A 259 18.85 5.22 16.40
N LYS A 260 18.43 5.75 15.23
CA LYS A 260 18.22 7.17 15.01
C LYS A 260 16.75 7.38 14.71
N ARG A 261 16.18 8.52 15.10
CA ARG A 261 14.76 8.81 14.89
C ARG A 261 14.57 10.15 14.19
N ILE A 262 13.64 10.15 13.23
CA ILE A 262 13.08 11.37 12.65
C ILE A 262 11.64 11.44 13.13
N VAL A 263 11.29 12.51 13.81
CA VAL A 263 9.97 12.68 14.40
C VAL A 263 9.16 13.64 13.51
N CYS A 264 7.93 13.24 13.19
CA CYS A 264 7.06 13.94 12.24
C CYS A 264 5.71 14.26 12.89
N SER A 265 4.87 15.02 12.19
CA SER A 265 3.50 15.24 12.65
C SER A 265 2.75 13.91 12.76
N SER A 266 2.00 13.73 13.84
CA SER A 266 1.21 12.52 14.07
C SER A 266 -0.01 12.44 13.16
N HIS A 267 -0.45 13.57 12.61
CA HIS A 267 -1.61 13.67 11.73
C HIS A 267 -1.21 14.38 10.44
N CYS A 268 -1.77 13.93 9.32
CA CYS A 268 -1.59 14.57 8.02
C CYS A 268 -0.11 14.72 7.65
N ALA A 269 0.67 13.65 7.84
CA ALA A 269 2.10 13.69 7.52
C ALA A 269 2.36 14.01 6.04
N TYR A 270 1.39 13.73 5.16
CA TYR A 270 1.56 13.94 3.72
C TYR A 270 1.88 15.40 3.37
N LYS A 271 1.39 16.35 4.16
CA LYS A 271 1.69 17.78 3.91
C LYS A 271 3.19 18.08 3.93
N ASP A 272 3.96 17.29 4.68
CA ASP A 272 5.41 17.46 4.84
C ASP A 272 6.21 16.41 4.08
N VAL A 273 5.59 15.69 3.14
CA VAL A 273 6.18 14.50 2.51
C VAL A 273 7.57 14.78 1.89
N ASP A 274 7.73 15.92 1.23
CA ASP A 274 9.01 16.25 0.59
C ASP A 274 10.10 16.53 1.62
N ALA A 275 9.76 17.26 2.68
CA ALA A 275 10.70 17.54 3.78
C ALA A 275 11.08 16.26 4.52
N ILE A 276 10.10 15.38 4.74
CA ILE A 276 10.36 14.08 5.38
C ILE A 276 11.30 13.25 4.52
N GLU A 277 11.01 13.13 3.22
CA GLU A 277 11.85 12.32 2.33
C GLU A 277 13.28 12.85 2.26
N SER A 278 13.46 14.17 2.11
CA SER A 278 14.81 14.74 2.04
C SER A 278 15.57 14.55 3.35
N THR A 279 14.88 14.62 4.49
CA THR A 279 15.49 14.37 5.80
C THR A 279 15.90 12.90 5.94
N ILE A 280 15.01 11.97 5.52
CA ILE A 280 15.34 10.54 5.52
C ILE A 280 16.62 10.30 4.73
N ARG A 281 16.70 10.82 3.51
CA ARG A 281 17.85 10.61 2.61
C ARG A 281 19.15 11.14 3.22
N LYS A 282 19.08 12.18 4.04
CA LYS A 282 20.25 12.72 4.74
C LYS A 282 20.87 11.72 5.72
N TYR A 283 20.05 10.87 6.33
CA TYR A 283 20.51 9.93 7.38
C TYR A 283 20.46 8.46 6.95
N ALA A 284 20.00 8.15 5.73
CA ALA A 284 19.61 6.79 5.36
C ALA A 284 20.77 5.85 5.02
N ASP A 285 21.95 6.38 4.66
CA ASP A 285 23.05 5.52 4.20
C ASP A 285 23.43 4.53 5.31
N ASN A 286 23.51 3.24 4.93
CA ASN A 286 23.86 2.13 5.83
C ASN A 286 22.84 1.91 6.96
N HIS A 287 21.58 2.31 6.73
CA HIS A 287 20.49 2.11 7.69
C HIS A 287 19.36 1.30 7.08
N LEU A 288 18.70 0.49 7.89
CA LEU A 288 17.37 -0.03 7.59
C LEU A 288 16.36 1.03 8.06
N ILE A 289 15.47 1.43 7.19
CA ILE A 289 14.51 2.51 7.46
C ILE A 289 13.18 1.89 7.86
N LEU A 290 12.66 2.26 9.04
CA LEU A 290 11.34 1.81 9.52
C LEU A 290 10.42 3.02 9.55
N ILE A 291 9.30 2.97 8.82
CA ILE A 291 8.41 4.13 8.68
C ILE A 291 7.04 3.81 9.27
N MET A 292 6.60 4.65 10.22
CA MET A 292 5.30 4.56 10.88
C MET A 292 4.58 5.90 10.72
N LEU A 293 4.11 6.19 9.50
CA LEU A 293 3.48 7.47 9.15
C LEU A 293 2.17 7.28 8.38
N GLY A 294 1.43 6.21 8.69
CA GLY A 294 0.15 5.97 8.04
C GLY A 294 0.28 5.90 6.51
N PRO A 295 -0.67 6.49 5.79
CA PRO A 295 -0.66 6.41 4.32
C PRO A 295 0.58 7.02 3.67
N THR A 296 1.17 8.04 4.26
CA THR A 296 2.38 8.69 3.73
C THR A 296 3.56 7.72 3.66
N ALA A 297 3.61 6.73 4.56
CA ALA A 297 4.70 5.74 4.58
C ALA A 297 4.82 5.00 3.25
N LYS A 298 3.70 4.70 2.57
CA LYS A 298 3.71 3.96 1.31
C LYS A 298 4.44 4.74 0.22
N VAL A 299 4.16 6.03 0.13
CA VAL A 299 4.81 6.93 -0.83
C VAL A 299 6.31 7.01 -0.56
N LEU A 300 6.68 7.22 0.71
CA LEU A 300 8.09 7.34 1.11
C LEU A 300 8.86 6.05 0.81
N VAL A 301 8.31 4.90 1.22
CA VAL A 301 8.96 3.60 0.98
C VAL A 301 9.16 3.37 -0.51
N ALA A 302 8.13 3.60 -1.33
CA ALA A 302 8.22 3.35 -2.77
C ALA A 302 9.33 4.21 -3.40
N ASN A 303 9.41 5.49 -3.03
CA ASN A 303 10.45 6.38 -3.54
C ASN A 303 11.84 5.95 -3.12
N LEU A 304 12.00 5.56 -1.85
CA LEU A 304 13.29 5.13 -1.32
C LEU A 304 13.75 3.80 -1.94
N ALA A 305 12.81 2.87 -2.14
CA ALA A 305 13.12 1.56 -2.72
C ALA A 305 13.66 1.68 -4.15
N LYS A 306 13.14 2.63 -4.94
CA LYS A 306 13.63 2.89 -6.30
C LYS A 306 15.13 3.21 -6.31
N ASP A 307 15.62 3.83 -5.26
CA ASP A 307 17.01 4.27 -5.15
C ASP A 307 17.88 3.32 -4.33
N GLY A 308 17.38 2.11 -4.06
CA GLY A 308 18.15 1.05 -3.45
C GLY A 308 18.16 1.00 -1.92
N TYR A 309 17.41 1.89 -1.26
CA TYR A 309 17.26 1.81 0.19
C TYR A 309 16.26 0.72 0.55
N GLN A 310 16.46 0.07 1.70
CA GLN A 310 15.45 -0.83 2.24
C GLN A 310 14.64 -0.08 3.30
N ALA A 311 13.34 0.04 3.08
CA ALA A 311 12.42 0.73 3.98
C ALA A 311 11.19 -0.14 4.23
N LEU A 312 10.79 -0.26 5.49
CA LEU A 312 9.66 -1.08 5.91
C LEU A 312 8.56 -0.18 6.49
N ASP A 313 7.39 -0.21 5.86
CA ASP A 313 6.17 0.41 6.38
C ASP A 313 5.57 -0.58 7.40
N ILE A 314 5.72 -0.30 8.68
CA ILE A 314 5.29 -1.23 9.74
C ILE A 314 4.28 -0.63 10.73
N GLY A 315 3.79 0.57 10.46
CA GLY A 315 2.62 1.16 11.12
C GLY A 315 2.58 1.02 12.63
N HIS A 316 1.55 0.34 13.12
CA HIS A 316 1.25 0.23 14.55
C HIS A 316 1.92 -0.97 15.23
N ILE A 317 3.08 -1.39 14.75
CA ILE A 317 3.74 -2.59 15.27
C ILE A 317 4.00 -2.51 16.79
N ASP A 318 4.30 -1.32 17.30
CA ASP A 318 4.58 -1.14 18.72
C ASP A 318 3.35 -1.45 19.60
N SER A 319 2.17 -0.96 19.22
CA SER A 319 0.94 -1.28 19.96
C SER A 319 0.70 -2.79 20.00
N GLU A 320 0.87 -3.46 18.86
CA GLU A 320 0.71 -4.92 18.77
C GLU A 320 1.68 -5.63 19.71
N TYR A 321 2.95 -5.19 19.70
CA TYR A 321 3.97 -5.81 20.54
C TYR A 321 3.67 -5.61 22.02
N GLU A 322 3.25 -4.40 22.40
CA GLU A 322 2.85 -4.13 23.78
C GLU A 322 1.68 -5.04 24.22
N TRP A 323 0.66 -5.19 23.34
CA TRP A 323 -0.48 -6.04 23.64
C TRP A 323 -0.06 -7.51 23.77
N LEU A 324 0.85 -7.98 22.92
CA LEU A 324 1.39 -9.34 23.04
C LEU A 324 2.10 -9.53 24.39
N LYS A 325 2.97 -8.58 24.75
CA LYS A 325 3.76 -8.70 25.99
C LYS A 325 2.88 -8.68 27.23
N MET A 326 1.77 -7.94 27.22
CA MET A 326 0.85 -7.93 28.37
C MET A 326 -0.20 -9.05 28.33
N GLY A 327 -0.22 -9.85 27.27
CA GLY A 327 -1.21 -10.91 27.11
C GLY A 327 -2.62 -10.37 26.94
N ALA A 328 -2.77 -9.21 26.31
CA ALA A 328 -4.08 -8.57 26.14
C ALA A 328 -4.99 -9.42 25.23
N THR A 329 -6.27 -9.47 25.56
CA THR A 329 -7.28 -10.10 24.73
C THR A 329 -8.13 -9.08 23.97
N THR A 330 -8.07 -7.81 24.39
CA THR A 330 -8.72 -6.68 23.71
C THR A 330 -7.71 -5.53 23.65
N LYS A 331 -7.99 -4.57 22.78
CA LYS A 331 -7.13 -3.38 22.66
C LYS A 331 -7.15 -2.59 23.96
N VAL A 332 -5.98 -2.30 24.49
CA VAL A 332 -5.80 -1.59 25.76
C VAL A 332 -5.01 -0.32 25.47
N LYS A 333 -5.44 0.80 26.05
CA LYS A 333 -4.71 2.07 25.92
C LYS A 333 -3.33 1.93 26.55
N LEU A 334 -2.30 2.29 25.79
CA LEU A 334 -0.91 2.27 26.28
C LEU A 334 -0.64 3.55 27.06
N LYS A 335 0.23 3.45 28.05
CA LYS A 335 0.66 4.61 28.83
C LYS A 335 1.84 5.28 28.13
N HIS A 336 1.80 6.58 28.08
CA HIS A 336 2.93 7.44 27.71
C HIS A 336 3.32 7.39 26.23
N LYS A 337 2.47 6.83 25.37
CA LYS A 337 2.71 6.78 23.93
C LYS A 337 1.42 6.45 23.15
N HIS A 338 1.52 6.56 21.84
CA HIS A 338 0.42 6.27 20.92
C HIS A 338 -0.11 4.85 21.09
N THR A 339 -1.43 4.71 21.04
CA THR A 339 -2.11 3.40 20.95
C THR A 339 -2.89 3.34 19.66
N ALA A 340 -2.68 2.26 18.88
CA ALA A 340 -3.39 2.06 17.63
C ALA A 340 -4.90 2.06 17.85
N GLU A 341 -5.60 2.94 17.14
CA GLU A 341 -7.06 2.98 17.10
C GLU A 341 -7.72 3.29 18.46
N TYR A 342 -6.99 3.90 19.37
CA TYR A 342 -7.53 4.22 20.70
C TYR A 342 -7.44 5.73 20.93
N ASN A 343 -8.59 6.37 21.03
CA ASN A 343 -8.82 7.79 21.32
C ASN A 343 -7.94 8.81 20.55
N PHE A 344 -7.37 8.40 19.43
CA PHE A 344 -6.62 9.28 18.52
C PHE A 344 -5.58 10.16 19.23
N ASP A 345 -4.85 9.56 20.17
CA ASP A 345 -3.78 10.21 20.95
C ASP A 345 -4.25 11.31 21.89
N GLN A 346 -5.52 11.27 22.31
CA GLN A 346 -6.00 12.18 23.33
C GLN A 346 -5.51 11.72 24.71
N ASP A 347 -5.20 12.71 25.56
CA ASP A 347 -4.86 12.47 26.96
C ASP A 347 -3.62 11.60 27.19
N ILE A 348 -2.65 11.66 26.28
CA ILE A 348 -1.37 10.97 26.48
C ILE A 348 -0.52 11.80 27.44
N GLU A 349 -0.08 11.20 28.55
CA GLU A 349 0.83 11.83 29.50
C GLU A 349 2.25 11.35 29.20
N PHE A 350 3.00 12.14 28.42
CA PHE A 350 4.37 11.80 28.08
C PHE A 350 5.30 11.97 29.26
N ILE A 351 6.21 11.01 29.45
CA ILE A 351 7.28 11.10 30.43
C ILE A 351 8.62 11.26 29.71
N GLU A 352 9.56 11.91 30.38
CA GLU A 352 10.89 12.07 29.82
C GLU A 352 11.58 10.71 29.71
N ASP A 353 12.22 10.49 28.55
CA ASP A 353 13.03 9.31 28.29
C ASP A 353 14.31 9.79 27.60
N GLU A 354 15.42 9.76 28.33
CA GLU A 354 16.68 10.31 27.85
C GLU A 354 17.20 9.53 26.64
N THR A 355 17.04 8.22 26.66
CA THR A 355 17.48 7.36 25.54
C THR A 355 16.72 7.73 24.27
N TYR A 356 15.41 7.84 24.38
CA TYR A 356 14.57 8.24 23.23
C TYR A 356 14.99 9.62 22.71
N THR A 357 15.16 10.58 23.59
CA THR A 357 15.51 11.95 23.18
C THR A 357 16.86 11.99 22.46
N LYS A 358 17.83 11.23 22.92
CA LYS A 358 19.16 11.17 22.31
C LYS A 358 19.13 10.53 20.92
N GLN A 359 18.15 9.69 20.65
CA GLN A 359 18.02 9.04 19.32
C GLN A 359 17.47 9.99 18.27
N ILE A 360 16.81 11.08 18.65
CA ILE A 360 16.18 12.01 17.70
C ILE A 360 17.26 12.82 16.98
N VAL A 361 17.35 12.64 15.66
CA VAL A 361 18.30 13.39 14.83
C VAL A 361 17.62 14.54 14.08
N ALA A 362 16.29 14.50 13.97
CA ALA A 362 15.51 15.58 13.35
C ALA A 362 14.08 15.55 13.90
N ASP A 363 13.52 16.72 14.12
CA ASP A 363 12.14 16.87 14.59
C ASP A 363 11.40 17.78 13.63
N LEU A 364 10.63 17.17 12.73
CA LEU A 364 9.82 17.85 11.71
C LEU A 364 8.40 18.13 12.21
N SER A 365 8.05 17.68 13.42
CA SER A 365 6.72 17.89 13.98
C SER A 365 6.45 19.37 14.30
N ARG A 366 7.49 20.18 14.34
CA ARG A 366 7.42 21.62 14.63
C ARG A 366 7.56 22.49 13.39
N LEU A 367 7.51 21.91 12.17
CA LEU A 367 7.55 22.71 10.96
C LEU A 367 6.33 23.63 10.89
N PRO A 368 6.51 24.89 10.44
CA PRO A 368 5.37 25.79 10.29
C PRO A 368 4.36 25.25 9.30
N VAL A 369 3.09 25.52 9.57
CA VAL A 369 2.02 25.25 8.62
C VAL A 369 2.03 26.36 7.59
N GLU A 370 2.32 26.06 6.32
CA GLU A 370 2.27 27.04 5.22
C GLU A 370 0.82 27.24 4.75
#